data_4ac5b687a128375423d5f51cfed96445
#
_entry.id   4ac5b687a128375423d5f51cfed96445
#
_cell.length_a   1.000
_cell.length_b   1.000
_cell.length_c   1.000
_cell.angle_alpha   90.00
_cell.angle_beta   90.00
_cell.angle_gamma   90.00
#
_symmetry.space_group_name_H-M   'P 1'
#
loop_
_entity.id
_entity.type
_entity.pdbx_description
1 polymer ?
#
loop_
_entity_poly.entity_id
_entity_poly.type
_entity_poly.pdbx_seq_one_letter_code
_entity_poly.pdbx_strand_id
1 'polypeptide(L)'
;SMTSKIVVNNIEADAGVSTVTFNSNVVRGDSNLHSTGLALGAGSTVGAVTGVTTYYGDGSNLTGVDVVNDSSPQLGGLLDGNGNTANFTANNTGLGIPIGTDANEPSAGSYKGYIRYNDDDDEVYFSNGTVWKKINSITVTLSSVTGTIYAGSGTNLTLAGTGFLSSGLVVNFVQSGDSINANVTVTPTSDTAATVAVPAAVYNNVTAGNVVTIKVTNSDSNTSGTRTVTASSLPTGGTITTYSSGGTNYRVHSFTSSGTFTNTISSLSISYLIVAGGGGGGSNGDVGGGGGAGGLLQGTTTGSVQSYSFVVGNGGTGGIGGQGGGGGSNGSQGGNSSAFGLTAIGGGGGGTRNNNGGNGGSGGGGGDAYTGRPGGSGTSGQGHAGGHSPNMDSNSGNDQGGGGGAGGAGSSFNPGPGLTISITGSAVEYARGGTGSNHPQARQAPANSGDGGRGNYHQSNSLGGSGIVIVRYAI
;
A
#
# COMPACT_ATOMS: atom_id res chain seq x y z
N SER A 1 -14.65 38.93 102.67
CA SER A 1 -14.28 37.56 102.37
C SER A 1 -12.84 37.34 102.70
N MET A 2 -12.58 36.56 103.75
CA MET A 2 -11.24 36.16 104.07
C MET A 2 -10.71 35.09 103.14
N THR A 3 -9.78 35.36 102.34
CA THR A 3 -9.06 34.36 101.55
C THR A 3 -8.02 33.69 102.46
N SER A 4 -8.28 32.48 102.91
CA SER A 4 -7.34 31.65 103.62
C SER A 4 -6.23 31.13 102.65
N LYS A 5 -5.00 31.47 102.86
CA LYS A 5 -3.88 31.03 102.15
C LYS A 5 -3.09 30.02 103.00
N ILE A 6 -2.94 28.79 102.58
CA ILE A 6 -2.01 27.82 103.17
C ILE A 6 -0.75 27.82 102.29
N VAL A 7 0.37 28.12 102.84
CA VAL A 7 1.62 28.03 102.13
C VAL A 7 2.38 26.81 102.70
N VAL A 8 2.62 25.82 101.89
CA VAL A 8 3.38 24.62 102.24
C VAL A 8 4.54 24.44 101.28
N ASN A 9 5.69 24.00 101.74
CA ASN A 9 6.83 23.73 100.84
C ASN A 9 6.75 22.34 100.16
N ASN A 10 5.95 21.44 100.81
CA ASN A 10 5.75 20.11 100.25
C ASN A 10 4.35 19.58 100.71
N ILE A 11 3.68 18.85 99.84
CA ILE A 11 2.46 18.11 100.10
C ILE A 11 2.81 16.63 99.86
N GLU A 12 2.90 15.85 100.92
CA GLU A 12 3.12 14.40 100.83
C GLU A 12 1.89 13.69 101.39
N ALA A 13 1.57 12.51 100.80
CA ALA A 13 0.63 11.62 101.41
C ALA A 13 1.22 11.03 102.69
N ASP A 14 0.50 11.05 103.83
CA ASP A 14 0.91 10.38 105.08
C ASP A 14 0.91 8.89 104.96
N ALA A 15 1.66 8.18 105.80
CA ALA A 15 1.76 6.73 105.76
C ALA A 15 0.40 6.09 105.92
N GLY A 16 -0.08 5.42 104.91
CA GLY A 16 -1.38 4.79 104.80
C GLY A 16 -2.46 5.54 103.90
N VAL A 17 -2.11 6.74 103.46
CA VAL A 17 -2.92 7.45 102.47
C VAL A 17 -2.27 7.37 101.09
N SER A 18 -2.97 6.75 100.19
CA SER A 18 -2.43 6.48 98.82
C SER A 18 -2.68 7.61 97.85
N THR A 19 -3.50 8.62 98.20
CA THR A 19 -3.88 9.72 97.33
C THR A 19 -4.10 11.04 98.02
N VAL A 20 -3.63 12.13 97.48
CA VAL A 20 -4.04 13.51 97.83
C VAL A 20 -5.05 13.95 96.80
N THR A 21 -6.30 14.21 97.29
CA THR A 21 -7.37 14.66 96.37
C THR A 21 -7.60 16.16 96.54
N PHE A 22 -7.53 16.91 95.47
CA PHE A 22 -7.94 18.32 95.39
C PHE A 22 -9.31 18.41 94.80
N ASN A 23 -10.28 18.96 95.62
CA ASN A 23 -11.67 19.12 95.17
C ASN A 23 -11.92 20.38 94.33
N SER A 24 -10.87 21.10 93.98
CA SER A 24 -10.89 22.29 93.14
C SER A 24 -9.76 22.25 92.15
N ASN A 25 -9.85 23.05 91.08
CA ASN A 25 -8.82 23.13 90.10
C ASN A 25 -7.47 23.55 90.73
N VAL A 26 -6.45 22.78 90.54
CA VAL A 26 -5.08 23.16 90.89
C VAL A 26 -4.58 24.08 89.77
N VAL A 27 -4.40 25.38 90.11
CA VAL A 27 -3.94 26.36 89.13
C VAL A 27 -2.61 26.94 89.61
N ARG A 28 -1.66 26.98 88.79
CA ARG A 28 -0.40 27.68 89.00
C ARG A 28 -0.40 29.01 88.28
N GLY A 29 0.17 30.04 88.95
CA GLY A 29 0.13 31.43 88.45
C GLY A 29 1.11 31.69 87.30
N ASP A 30 2.04 30.74 87.03
CA ASP A 30 2.94 30.70 85.90
C ASP A 30 2.65 29.47 85.02
N SER A 31 3.21 29.39 83.84
CA SER A 31 2.85 28.44 82.80
C SER A 31 3.24 26.98 83.01
N ASN A 32 3.92 26.62 84.08
CA ASN A 32 4.37 25.23 84.30
C ASN A 32 3.85 24.65 85.62
N LEU A 33 3.13 23.57 85.62
CA LEU A 33 2.73 22.80 86.78
C LEU A 33 3.96 22.06 87.39
N HIS A 34 4.97 21.76 86.61
CA HIS A 34 6.21 21.11 87.02
C HIS A 34 7.37 21.57 86.14
N SER A 35 8.52 21.87 86.76
CA SER A 35 9.72 22.42 86.02
C SER A 35 10.35 21.38 85.06
N THR A 36 10.14 20.10 85.30
CA THR A 36 10.67 18.98 84.49
C THR A 36 9.60 18.16 83.81
N GLY A 37 8.36 18.65 83.78
CA GLY A 37 7.21 17.92 83.19
C GLY A 37 6.33 17.19 84.20
N LEU A 38 5.15 16.85 83.84
CA LEU A 38 4.16 16.08 84.60
C LEU A 38 4.38 14.58 84.28
N ALA A 39 4.89 13.82 85.24
CA ALA A 39 4.94 12.38 85.09
C ALA A 39 3.61 11.74 85.53
N LEU A 40 2.96 11.07 84.65
CA LEU A 40 1.73 10.28 84.89
C LEU A 40 2.12 8.81 85.00
N GLY A 41 1.60 8.12 86.04
CA GLY A 41 1.80 6.69 86.16
C GLY A 41 1.18 5.86 85.06
N ALA A 42 1.60 4.63 84.94
CA ALA A 42 1.00 3.66 83.98
C ALA A 42 -0.49 3.55 84.21
N GLY A 43 -1.33 3.64 83.15
CA GLY A 43 -2.80 3.63 83.21
C GLY A 43 -3.45 4.96 83.51
N SER A 44 -2.68 6.06 83.66
CA SER A 44 -3.23 7.39 83.78
C SER A 44 -3.90 7.87 82.50
N THR A 45 -5.09 8.43 82.57
CA THR A 45 -5.77 9.03 81.43
C THR A 45 -5.70 10.57 81.59
N VAL A 46 -5.14 11.21 80.59
CA VAL A 46 -5.20 12.66 80.45
C VAL A 46 -6.49 12.97 79.67
N GLY A 47 -7.41 13.70 80.30
CA GLY A 47 -8.60 14.16 79.57
C GLY A 47 -8.25 15.07 78.40
N ALA A 48 -9.26 15.63 77.75
CA ALA A 48 -9.04 16.52 76.60
C ALA A 48 -8.04 17.64 76.95
N VAL A 49 -6.88 17.62 76.37
CA VAL A 49 -5.83 18.64 76.53
C VAL A 49 -5.99 19.61 75.36
N THR A 50 -6.50 20.78 75.68
CA THR A 50 -6.59 21.86 74.68
C THR A 50 -5.35 22.76 74.77
N GLY A 51 -4.75 23.08 73.62
CA GLY A 51 -3.62 24.00 73.54
C GLY A 51 -2.24 23.38 73.66
N VAL A 52 -2.10 22.02 73.57
CA VAL A 52 -0.77 21.38 73.43
C VAL A 52 -0.32 21.55 71.97
N THR A 53 0.71 22.32 71.76
CA THR A 53 1.25 22.63 70.44
C THR A 53 2.37 21.70 70.01
N THR A 54 2.97 20.96 70.95
CA THR A 54 4.12 20.11 70.65
C THR A 54 4.19 18.88 71.59
N TYR A 55 4.31 17.71 70.98
CA TYR A 55 4.52 16.45 71.67
C TYR A 55 5.99 16.03 71.49
N TYR A 56 6.71 15.90 72.57
CA TYR A 56 8.09 15.45 72.56
C TYR A 56 8.17 13.99 72.99
N GLY A 57 8.55 13.10 72.06
CA GLY A 57 8.69 11.67 72.30
C GLY A 57 8.87 10.93 70.99
N ASP A 58 9.28 9.66 71.04
CA ASP A 58 9.47 8.84 69.83
C ASP A 58 8.15 8.36 69.24
N GLY A 59 7.03 8.63 69.92
CA GLY A 59 5.71 8.21 69.45
C GLY A 59 5.44 6.73 69.40
N SER A 60 6.40 5.88 69.82
CA SER A 60 6.33 4.40 69.62
C SER A 60 5.11 3.76 70.30
N ASN A 61 4.53 4.39 71.28
CA ASN A 61 3.35 3.94 72.02
C ASN A 61 2.07 4.79 71.77
N LEU A 62 2.10 5.66 70.78
CA LEU A 62 0.92 6.43 70.40
C LEU A 62 0.02 5.55 69.54
N THR A 63 -1.21 5.26 70.01
CA THR A 63 -2.24 4.54 69.25
C THR A 63 -3.41 5.48 68.98
N GLY A 64 -4.03 5.37 67.80
CA GLY A 64 -5.19 6.19 67.41
C GLY A 64 -4.85 7.65 67.09
N VAL A 65 -3.62 7.93 66.68
CA VAL A 65 -3.25 9.26 66.18
C VAL A 65 -3.96 9.49 64.85
N ASP A 66 -4.89 10.43 64.86
CA ASP A 66 -5.61 10.84 63.66
C ASP A 66 -5.12 12.22 63.20
N VAL A 67 -4.61 12.27 61.99
CA VAL A 67 -4.09 13.50 61.36
C VAL A 67 -5.19 14.19 60.47
N VAL A 68 -6.44 13.84 60.64
CA VAL A 68 -7.58 14.31 59.80
C VAL A 68 -7.65 15.84 59.72
N ASN A 69 -7.23 16.54 60.77
CA ASN A 69 -7.28 17.99 60.81
C ASN A 69 -5.90 18.68 60.55
N ASP A 70 -4.90 17.90 60.19
CA ASP A 70 -3.62 18.49 59.77
C ASP A 70 -3.67 18.75 58.24
N SER A 71 -3.69 20.03 57.89
CA SER A 71 -3.72 20.46 56.48
C SER A 71 -2.35 20.27 55.76
N SER A 72 -1.29 19.91 56.49
CA SER A 72 0.06 19.72 55.96
C SER A 72 0.86 18.71 56.79
N PRO A 73 0.38 17.45 56.92
CA PRO A 73 1.08 16.44 57.73
C PRO A 73 2.45 16.16 57.15
N GLN A 74 3.51 16.41 57.91
CA GLN A 74 4.88 16.13 57.53
C GLN A 74 5.41 14.90 58.29
N LEU A 75 5.63 13.83 57.58
CA LEU A 75 6.29 12.65 58.10
C LEU A 75 7.80 12.82 57.92
N GLY A 76 8.54 12.94 58.99
CA GLY A 76 10.01 13.13 58.96
C GLY A 76 10.81 11.90 58.48
N GLY A 77 10.12 10.84 58.03
CA GLY A 77 10.70 9.60 57.56
C GLY A 77 9.77 8.80 56.66
N LEU A 78 10.13 7.56 56.35
CA LEU A 78 9.32 6.64 55.57
C LEU A 78 7.97 6.37 56.27
N LEU A 79 6.88 6.45 55.55
CA LEU A 79 5.58 5.89 55.97
C LEU A 79 5.66 4.37 55.82
N ASP A 80 5.99 3.67 56.92
CA ASP A 80 5.94 2.22 56.99
C ASP A 80 4.53 1.76 57.29
N GLY A 81 3.89 1.14 56.32
CA GLY A 81 2.54 0.57 56.45
C GLY A 81 2.49 -0.67 57.35
N ASN A 82 3.61 -1.16 57.86
CA ASN A 82 3.73 -2.35 58.72
C ASN A 82 2.90 -3.54 58.19
N GLY A 83 3.01 -3.81 56.86
CA GLY A 83 2.27 -4.86 56.15
C GLY A 83 0.85 -4.47 55.74
N ASN A 84 0.37 -3.27 56.03
CA ASN A 84 -0.92 -2.75 55.61
C ASN A 84 -0.80 -1.90 54.32
N THR A 85 -1.87 -1.85 53.54
CA THR A 85 -1.95 -1.06 52.34
C THR A 85 -2.22 0.43 52.71
N ALA A 86 -1.45 1.36 52.15
CA ALA A 86 -1.83 2.76 52.17
C ALA A 86 -2.98 2.98 51.18
N ASN A 87 -4.14 3.41 51.70
CA ASN A 87 -5.32 3.66 50.87
C ASN A 87 -5.43 5.17 50.58
N PHE A 88 -5.26 5.55 49.31
CA PHE A 88 -5.38 6.93 48.83
C PHE A 88 -6.69 7.21 48.11
N THR A 89 -7.81 6.62 48.55
CA THR A 89 -9.09 6.60 47.83
C THR A 89 -9.91 7.88 47.89
N ALA A 90 -9.44 8.98 48.44
CA ALA A 90 -10.23 10.17 48.58
C ALA A 90 -9.83 11.25 47.57
N ASN A 91 -10.81 11.58 46.74
CA ASN A 91 -10.90 12.79 45.91
C ASN A 91 -10.06 12.85 44.63
N ASN A 92 -10.51 13.66 43.68
CA ASN A 92 -10.04 13.96 42.33
C ASN A 92 -8.58 14.49 42.21
N THR A 93 -7.78 14.36 43.25
CA THR A 93 -6.37 14.72 43.30
C THR A 93 -5.51 13.44 43.34
N GLY A 94 -4.73 13.19 42.32
CA GLY A 94 -3.89 11.99 42.25
C GLY A 94 -2.82 11.94 43.34
N LEU A 95 -2.16 10.78 43.47
CA LEU A 95 -0.93 10.60 44.25
C LEU A 95 0.20 11.33 43.53
N GLY A 96 0.83 12.32 44.16
CA GLY A 96 2.08 12.93 43.68
C GLY A 96 3.21 11.90 43.83
N ILE A 97 3.86 11.58 42.71
CA ILE A 97 5.08 10.75 42.73
C ILE A 97 6.33 11.61 42.52
N PRO A 98 7.53 11.17 42.93
CA PRO A 98 8.74 11.91 42.68
C PRO A 98 8.97 12.23 41.21
N ILE A 99 9.29 13.49 40.92
CA ILE A 99 9.56 14.00 39.56
C ILE A 99 11.04 14.26 39.41
N GLY A 100 11.63 13.94 38.28
CA GLY A 100 13.00 14.24 37.94
C GLY A 100 13.35 14.00 36.49
N THR A 101 14.40 14.62 36.02
CA THR A 101 14.95 14.47 34.65
C THR A 101 15.87 13.25 34.54
N ASP A 102 16.25 12.89 33.31
CA ASP A 102 17.27 11.85 33.05
C ASP A 102 18.61 12.17 33.74
N ALA A 103 18.99 13.45 33.76
CA ALA A 103 20.24 13.91 34.40
C ALA A 103 20.24 13.66 35.91
N ASN A 104 19.09 13.57 36.56
CA ASN A 104 18.90 13.35 37.98
C ASN A 104 18.32 11.96 38.30
N GLU A 105 18.36 11.04 37.33
CA GLU A 105 17.83 9.69 37.50
C GLU A 105 18.68 8.93 38.57
N PRO A 106 18.06 8.52 39.69
CA PRO A 106 18.76 7.74 40.67
C PRO A 106 19.06 6.32 40.18
N SER A 107 20.10 5.68 40.70
CA SER A 107 20.46 4.32 40.37
C SER A 107 19.27 3.36 40.60
N ALA A 108 18.82 2.68 39.58
CA ALA A 108 17.70 1.73 39.67
C ALA A 108 17.97 0.63 40.71
N GLY A 109 19.22 0.21 40.88
CA GLY A 109 19.63 -0.79 41.88
C GLY A 109 19.31 -0.39 43.32
N SER A 110 19.40 0.90 43.64
CA SER A 110 19.11 1.44 44.97
C SER A 110 17.60 1.64 45.24
N TYR A 111 16.80 1.67 44.20
CA TYR A 111 15.37 2.02 44.26
C TYR A 111 14.46 0.95 43.66
N LYS A 112 14.81 -0.33 43.78
CA LYS A 112 13.98 -1.44 43.30
C LYS A 112 12.56 -1.34 43.87
N GLY A 113 11.54 -1.37 42.97
CA GLY A 113 10.12 -1.28 43.33
C GLY A 113 9.59 0.14 43.45
N TYR A 114 10.45 1.16 43.32
CA TYR A 114 10.03 2.56 43.38
C TYR A 114 9.45 3.02 42.03
N ILE A 115 8.59 4.04 42.07
CA ILE A 115 7.96 4.69 40.95
C ILE A 115 8.43 6.15 40.93
N ARG A 116 8.70 6.68 39.72
CA ARG A 116 9.01 8.10 39.50
C ARG A 116 8.32 8.57 38.20
N TYR A 117 8.07 9.89 38.12
CA TYR A 117 7.76 10.55 36.85
C TYR A 117 9.06 11.13 36.25
N ASN A 118 9.30 10.87 34.98
CA ASN A 118 10.41 11.43 34.23
C ASN A 118 9.89 12.65 33.46
N ASP A 119 10.45 13.83 33.78
CA ASP A 119 10.01 15.10 33.22
C ASP A 119 10.54 15.35 31.80
N ASP A 120 11.61 14.65 31.39
CA ASP A 120 12.17 14.74 30.03
C ASP A 120 11.31 13.94 29.02
N ASP A 121 10.70 12.84 29.45
CA ASP A 121 9.90 11.93 28.62
C ASP A 121 8.38 12.09 28.82
N ASP A 122 7.92 12.84 29.81
CA ASP A 122 6.51 12.91 30.25
C ASP A 122 5.92 11.54 30.63
N GLU A 123 6.71 10.65 31.27
CA GLU A 123 6.32 9.26 31.50
C GLU A 123 6.56 8.79 32.94
N VAL A 124 5.78 7.81 33.36
CA VAL A 124 5.95 7.16 34.68
C VAL A 124 6.83 5.91 34.54
N TYR A 125 7.84 5.85 35.39
CA TYR A 125 8.79 4.74 35.45
C TYR A 125 8.70 3.97 36.75
N PHE A 126 8.99 2.69 36.73
CA PHE A 126 9.29 1.90 37.92
C PHE A 126 10.69 1.30 37.85
N SER A 127 11.35 1.16 38.97
CA SER A 127 12.65 0.46 39.03
C SER A 127 12.45 -1.04 39.25
N ASN A 128 12.99 -1.87 38.36
CA ASN A 128 13.05 -3.32 38.55
C ASN A 128 14.28 -3.79 39.33
N GLY A 129 15.13 -2.83 39.79
CA GLY A 129 16.40 -3.08 40.49
C GLY A 129 17.59 -3.19 39.54
N THR A 130 17.42 -3.07 38.24
CA THR A 130 18.51 -3.04 37.26
C THR A 130 18.43 -1.80 36.38
N VAL A 131 17.21 -1.48 35.94
CA VAL A 131 16.91 -0.31 35.11
C VAL A 131 15.55 0.27 35.51
N TRP A 132 15.36 1.56 35.21
CA TRP A 132 14.05 2.18 35.24
C TRP A 132 13.28 1.77 33.98
N LYS A 133 12.04 1.32 34.15
CA LYS A 133 11.16 0.90 33.06
C LYS A 133 9.90 1.73 33.03
N LYS A 134 9.47 2.17 31.85
CA LYS A 134 8.17 2.82 31.66
C LYS A 134 7.04 1.90 32.11
N ILE A 135 6.11 2.41 32.92
CA ILE A 135 4.95 1.62 33.40
C ILE A 135 3.99 1.31 32.27
N ASN A 136 3.92 2.19 31.26
CA ASN A 136 3.00 2.08 30.12
C ASN A 136 3.69 1.58 28.83
N SER A 137 4.77 0.83 28.97
CA SER A 137 5.49 0.24 27.85
C SER A 137 4.63 -0.85 27.20
N ILE A 138 3.96 -0.49 26.11
CA ILE A 138 3.19 -1.45 25.30
C ILE A 138 4.16 -2.34 24.55
N THR A 139 4.09 -3.65 24.83
CA THR A 139 4.90 -4.61 24.05
C THR A 139 4.40 -4.63 22.61
N VAL A 140 5.23 -4.13 21.71
CA VAL A 140 4.95 -4.21 20.26
C VAL A 140 5.37 -5.56 19.71
N THR A 141 4.49 -6.18 18.93
CA THR A 141 4.80 -7.41 18.18
C THR A 141 4.55 -7.21 16.69
N LEU A 142 5.31 -7.88 15.85
CA LEU A 142 5.05 -8.00 14.42
C LEU A 142 4.76 -9.48 14.12
N SER A 143 3.49 -9.81 13.91
CA SER A 143 3.04 -11.20 13.71
C SER A 143 3.21 -11.65 12.27
N SER A 144 2.92 -10.77 11.31
CA SER A 144 3.07 -11.06 9.89
C SER A 144 3.34 -9.79 9.06
N VAL A 145 3.95 -10.01 7.90
CA VAL A 145 4.10 -9.04 6.83
C VAL A 145 3.55 -9.68 5.56
N THR A 146 2.57 -9.04 4.92
CA THR A 146 1.98 -9.50 3.66
C THR A 146 2.23 -8.48 2.56
N GLY A 147 2.34 -8.95 1.33
CA GLY A 147 2.76 -8.18 0.17
C GLY A 147 4.11 -8.64 -0.35
N THR A 148 4.56 -8.05 -1.44
CA THR A 148 5.81 -8.42 -2.11
C THR A 148 6.71 -7.20 -2.26
N ILE A 149 8.00 -7.38 -2.00
CA ILE A 149 9.03 -6.40 -2.35
C ILE A 149 9.50 -6.75 -3.77
N TYR A 150 9.30 -5.85 -4.73
CA TYR A 150 9.82 -6.01 -6.08
C TYR A 150 11.09 -5.19 -6.28
N ALA A 151 12.12 -5.84 -6.81
CA ALA A 151 13.30 -5.12 -7.28
C ALA A 151 12.92 -4.17 -8.43
N GLY A 152 13.20 -2.88 -8.26
CA GLY A 152 12.92 -1.83 -9.24
C GLY A 152 11.50 -1.28 -9.24
N SER A 153 10.65 -1.61 -8.26
CA SER A 153 9.28 -1.05 -8.19
C SER A 153 8.76 -0.92 -6.77
N GLY A 154 8.22 0.26 -6.46
CA GLY A 154 7.56 0.50 -5.17
C GLY A 154 6.24 -0.25 -5.06
N THR A 155 6.01 -0.84 -3.90
CA THR A 155 4.78 -1.55 -3.52
C THR A 155 4.46 -1.25 -2.07
N ASN A 156 3.28 -1.65 -1.61
CA ASN A 156 2.88 -1.55 -0.22
C ASN A 156 2.96 -2.93 0.46
N LEU A 157 3.39 -2.93 1.72
CA LEU A 157 3.29 -4.08 2.61
C LEU A 157 2.25 -3.80 3.68
N THR A 158 1.47 -4.82 4.02
CA THR A 158 0.57 -4.80 5.16
C THR A 158 1.23 -5.51 6.34
N LEU A 159 1.27 -4.83 7.47
CA LEU A 159 1.84 -5.30 8.73
C LEU A 159 0.70 -5.67 9.67
N ALA A 160 0.77 -6.84 10.27
CA ALA A 160 -0.12 -7.23 11.35
C ALA A 160 0.69 -7.57 12.61
N GLY A 161 0.17 -7.18 13.78
CA GLY A 161 0.86 -7.35 15.05
C GLY A 161 -0.01 -6.98 16.22
N THR A 162 0.60 -6.51 17.31
CA THR A 162 -0.11 -5.95 18.48
C THR A 162 0.68 -4.79 19.05
N GLY A 163 0.00 -3.88 19.72
CA GLY A 163 0.62 -2.78 20.43
C GLY A 163 1.21 -1.70 19.52
N PHE A 164 0.70 -1.51 18.32
CA PHE A 164 1.10 -0.41 17.44
C PHE A 164 0.55 0.92 17.97
N LEU A 165 1.43 1.87 18.25
CA LEU A 165 1.02 3.18 18.77
C LEU A 165 0.63 4.14 17.64
N SER A 166 -0.49 4.84 17.81
CA SER A 166 -1.00 5.82 16.83
C SER A 166 -0.08 7.04 16.66
N SER A 167 0.78 7.31 17.63
CA SER A 167 1.79 8.39 17.59
C SER A 167 2.91 8.17 16.56
N GLY A 168 2.99 6.98 15.97
CA GLY A 168 3.93 6.65 14.91
C GLY A 168 4.59 5.29 15.12
N LEU A 169 4.82 4.62 14.01
CA LEU A 169 5.49 3.32 13.93
C LEU A 169 6.64 3.43 12.94
N VAL A 170 7.86 3.22 13.38
CA VAL A 170 9.03 3.16 12.49
C VAL A 170 9.17 1.74 11.97
N VAL A 171 9.08 1.56 10.66
CA VAL A 171 9.33 0.29 9.96
C VAL A 171 10.75 0.29 9.42
N ASN A 172 11.57 -0.62 9.91
CA ASN A 172 12.96 -0.77 9.49
C ASN A 172 13.10 -1.95 8.51
N PHE A 173 13.76 -1.70 7.38
CA PHE A 173 14.08 -2.67 6.34
C PHE A 173 15.59 -2.90 6.32
N VAL A 174 16.03 -4.13 6.48
CA VAL A 174 17.45 -4.50 6.49
C VAL A 174 17.74 -5.64 5.53
N GLN A 175 18.74 -5.46 4.68
CA GLN A 175 19.34 -6.51 3.86
C GLN A 175 20.86 -6.26 3.77
N SER A 176 21.64 -7.13 4.41
CA SER A 176 23.09 -6.91 4.58
C SER A 176 23.88 -7.07 3.28
N GLY A 177 23.51 -8.02 2.41
CA GLY A 177 24.18 -8.27 1.15
C GLY A 177 24.06 -7.12 0.14
N ASP A 178 22.91 -6.43 0.17
CA ASP A 178 22.62 -5.28 -0.70
C ASP A 178 22.87 -3.93 0.05
N SER A 179 23.46 -3.98 1.24
CA SER A 179 23.74 -2.80 2.08
C SER A 179 22.50 -1.94 2.39
N ILE A 180 21.32 -2.57 2.50
CA ILE A 180 20.05 -1.89 2.78
C ILE A 180 19.87 -1.77 4.29
N ASN A 181 19.65 -0.53 4.77
CA ASN A 181 19.17 -0.19 6.10
C ASN A 181 18.32 1.08 5.99
N ALA A 182 17.01 0.92 5.85
CA ALA A 182 16.08 2.02 5.60
C ALA A 182 14.94 2.02 6.62
N ASN A 183 14.56 3.21 7.08
CA ASN A 183 13.47 3.44 8.01
C ASN A 183 12.36 4.23 7.33
N VAL A 184 11.11 3.85 7.62
CA VAL A 184 9.91 4.57 7.20
C VAL A 184 8.99 4.72 8.40
N THR A 185 8.61 5.95 8.73
CA THR A 185 7.60 6.21 9.76
C THR A 185 6.22 6.17 9.13
N VAL A 186 5.31 5.41 9.73
CA VAL A 186 3.91 5.29 9.31
C VAL A 186 2.98 5.50 10.49
N THR A 187 1.77 5.97 10.20
CA THR A 187 0.69 5.98 11.19
C THR A 187 -0.09 4.66 11.07
N PRO A 188 -0.13 3.83 12.11
CA PRO A 188 -0.94 2.62 12.10
C PRO A 188 -2.42 2.89 11.86
N THR A 189 -3.11 1.98 11.19
CA THR A 189 -4.56 2.03 10.99
C THR A 189 -5.33 1.55 12.22
N SER A 190 -4.67 0.77 13.07
CA SER A 190 -5.14 0.32 14.39
C SER A 190 -3.94 -0.12 15.23
N ASP A 191 -4.17 -0.50 16.48
CA ASP A 191 -3.15 -1.09 17.36
C ASP A 191 -2.61 -2.45 16.89
N THR A 192 -3.22 -3.02 15.84
CA THR A 192 -2.87 -4.34 15.28
C THR A 192 -2.49 -4.31 13.80
N ALA A 193 -2.65 -3.18 13.11
CA ALA A 193 -2.47 -3.09 11.66
C ALA A 193 -1.82 -1.79 11.21
N ALA A 194 -0.90 -1.91 10.25
CA ALA A 194 -0.31 -0.78 9.56
C ALA A 194 -0.03 -1.13 8.09
N THR A 195 0.05 -0.10 7.24
CA THR A 195 0.50 -0.24 5.86
C THR A 195 1.75 0.62 5.67
N VAL A 196 2.77 0.06 5.03
CA VAL A 196 4.01 0.78 4.71
C VAL A 196 4.33 0.68 3.23
N ALA A 197 4.62 1.81 2.60
CA ALA A 197 5.21 1.81 1.26
C ALA A 197 6.67 1.37 1.35
N VAL A 198 7.07 0.40 0.52
CA VAL A 198 8.48 0.00 0.39
C VAL A 198 9.26 1.20 -0.16
N PRO A 199 10.26 1.73 0.55
CA PRO A 199 10.93 2.95 0.13
C PRO A 199 11.90 2.71 -1.05
N ALA A 200 12.18 3.77 -1.81
CA ALA A 200 13.09 3.72 -2.96
C ALA A 200 14.49 3.18 -2.60
N ALA A 201 14.97 3.48 -1.40
CA ALA A 201 16.23 2.93 -0.88
C ALA A 201 16.22 1.41 -0.75
N VAL A 202 15.05 0.77 -0.67
CA VAL A 202 14.90 -0.69 -0.66
C VAL A 202 14.70 -1.20 -2.08
N TYR A 203 13.63 -0.81 -2.76
CA TYR A 203 13.28 -1.43 -4.04
C TYR A 203 14.27 -1.14 -5.18
N ASN A 204 15.01 -0.02 -5.14
CA ASN A 204 16.03 0.27 -6.15
C ASN A 204 17.36 -0.47 -5.92
N ASN A 205 17.59 -0.99 -4.71
CA ASN A 205 18.87 -1.60 -4.35
C ASN A 205 18.77 -3.09 -4.04
N VAL A 206 17.57 -3.61 -3.75
CA VAL A 206 17.41 -5.03 -3.42
C VAL A 206 17.58 -5.90 -4.66
N THR A 207 18.34 -6.98 -4.51
CA THR A 207 18.46 -8.04 -5.51
C THR A 207 17.31 -9.04 -5.33
N ALA A 208 16.64 -9.40 -6.44
CA ALA A 208 15.59 -10.42 -6.41
C ALA A 208 16.16 -11.77 -5.93
N GLY A 209 15.43 -12.44 -5.05
CA GLY A 209 15.85 -13.65 -4.34
C GLY A 209 16.43 -13.37 -2.96
N ASN A 210 16.89 -12.17 -2.66
CA ASN A 210 17.41 -11.81 -1.35
C ASN A 210 16.29 -11.57 -0.33
N VAL A 211 16.58 -11.92 0.91
CA VAL A 211 15.65 -11.81 2.04
C VAL A 211 15.81 -10.46 2.71
N VAL A 212 14.76 -9.65 2.71
CA VAL A 212 14.69 -8.40 3.47
C VAL A 212 14.07 -8.68 4.84
N THR A 213 14.79 -8.29 5.89
CA THR A 213 14.32 -8.38 7.27
C THR A 213 13.57 -7.11 7.64
N ILE A 214 12.40 -7.25 8.24
CA ILE A 214 11.51 -6.17 8.65
C ILE A 214 11.27 -6.26 10.14
N LYS A 215 11.40 -5.14 10.84
CA LYS A 215 10.99 -4.95 12.23
C LYS A 215 10.27 -3.63 12.38
N VAL A 216 9.51 -3.48 13.45
CA VAL A 216 8.84 -2.23 13.78
C VAL A 216 9.27 -1.73 15.16
N THR A 217 9.33 -0.42 15.31
CA THR A 217 9.65 0.26 16.56
C THR A 217 8.59 1.32 16.80
N ASN A 218 7.95 1.29 17.95
CA ASN A 218 7.01 2.33 18.39
C ASN A 218 7.73 3.63 18.76
N SER A 219 6.97 4.72 18.89
CA SER A 219 7.46 6.01 19.38
C SER A 219 8.03 5.95 20.80
N ASP A 220 7.62 4.98 21.63
CA ASP A 220 8.16 4.69 22.96
C ASP A 220 9.45 3.86 22.94
N SER A 221 10.06 3.68 21.76
CA SER A 221 11.28 2.90 21.52
C SER A 221 11.15 1.37 21.72
N ASN A 222 9.95 0.84 21.99
CA ASN A 222 9.74 -0.59 22.00
C ASN A 222 9.82 -1.17 20.60
N THR A 223 10.60 -2.24 20.45
CA THR A 223 10.88 -2.87 19.14
C THR A 223 10.34 -4.30 19.11
N SER A 224 9.71 -4.66 17.98
CA SER A 224 9.21 -6.02 17.73
C SER A 224 10.33 -7.01 17.43
N GLY A 225 9.99 -8.31 17.42
CA GLY A 225 10.76 -9.31 16.68
C GLY A 225 10.75 -9.03 15.18
N THR A 226 11.56 -9.77 14.44
CA THR A 226 11.72 -9.60 12.99
C THR A 226 10.77 -10.50 12.19
N ARG A 227 10.42 -10.05 10.98
CA ARG A 227 9.80 -10.84 9.91
C ARG A 227 10.60 -10.66 8.64
N THR A 228 10.44 -11.58 7.70
CA THR A 228 11.20 -11.56 6.45
C THR A 228 10.28 -11.59 5.25
N VAL A 229 10.70 -10.88 4.19
CA VAL A 229 10.07 -10.91 2.87
C VAL A 229 11.17 -11.15 1.84
N THR A 230 11.02 -12.19 1.01
CA THR A 230 11.95 -12.43 -0.10
C THR A 230 11.60 -11.48 -1.24
N ALA A 231 12.58 -10.72 -1.70
CA ALA A 231 12.40 -9.83 -2.84
C ALA A 231 12.21 -10.64 -4.14
N SER A 232 11.32 -10.16 -5.00
CA SER A 232 11.00 -10.78 -6.29
C SER A 232 11.37 -9.86 -7.43
N SER A 233 11.64 -10.43 -8.61
CA SER A 233 11.72 -9.65 -9.84
C SER A 233 10.34 -9.46 -10.46
N LEU A 234 10.14 -8.35 -11.15
CA LEU A 234 8.96 -8.15 -11.99
C LEU A 234 9.14 -8.84 -13.35
N PRO A 235 8.04 -9.22 -14.01
CA PRO A 235 8.08 -9.72 -15.38
C PRO A 235 8.82 -8.78 -16.34
N THR A 236 9.49 -9.36 -17.34
CA THR A 236 10.33 -8.65 -18.31
C THR A 236 9.92 -8.97 -19.75
N GLY A 237 10.40 -8.19 -20.70
CA GLY A 237 10.16 -8.34 -22.14
C GLY A 237 9.32 -7.21 -22.73
N GLY A 238 9.53 -6.93 -24.02
CA GLY A 238 8.88 -5.84 -24.73
C GLY A 238 9.23 -4.44 -24.18
N THR A 239 8.53 -3.42 -24.64
CA THR A 239 8.61 -2.06 -24.10
C THR A 239 7.69 -1.97 -22.90
N ILE A 240 8.22 -1.51 -21.75
CA ILE A 240 7.50 -1.48 -20.49
C ILE A 240 7.06 -0.06 -20.19
N THR A 241 5.77 0.10 -19.85
CA THR A 241 5.18 1.34 -19.33
C THR A 241 4.34 1.04 -18.11
N THR A 242 4.03 2.08 -17.33
CA THR A 242 3.15 1.98 -16.15
C THR A 242 2.12 3.11 -16.18
N TYR A 243 0.95 2.85 -15.61
CA TYR A 243 -0.06 3.88 -15.36
C TYR A 243 -0.93 3.48 -14.16
N SER A 244 -1.65 4.45 -13.60
CA SER A 244 -2.59 4.22 -12.50
C SER A 244 -4.02 4.47 -12.97
N SER A 245 -4.94 3.63 -12.57
CA SER A 245 -6.37 3.78 -12.85
C SER A 245 -7.19 3.19 -11.70
N GLY A 246 -8.16 3.96 -11.18
CA GLY A 246 -9.01 3.50 -10.08
C GLY A 246 -8.23 3.11 -8.80
N GLY A 247 -7.10 3.75 -8.53
CA GLY A 247 -6.25 3.43 -7.37
C GLY A 247 -5.35 2.20 -7.55
N THR A 248 -5.40 1.54 -8.71
CA THR A 248 -4.55 0.39 -9.05
C THR A 248 -3.44 0.81 -10.02
N ASN A 249 -2.21 0.42 -9.71
CA ASN A 249 -1.07 0.59 -10.60
C ASN A 249 -1.00 -0.59 -11.57
N TYR A 250 -0.83 -0.28 -12.84
CA TYR A 250 -0.69 -1.28 -13.89
C TYR A 250 0.68 -1.20 -14.55
N ARG A 251 1.22 -2.38 -14.87
CA ARG A 251 2.41 -2.54 -15.71
C ARG A 251 1.99 -3.14 -17.04
N VAL A 252 2.49 -2.53 -18.13
CA VAL A 252 2.16 -2.88 -19.51
C VAL A 252 3.44 -3.25 -20.25
N HIS A 253 3.41 -4.36 -20.97
CA HIS A 253 4.46 -4.79 -21.88
C HIS A 253 3.91 -4.77 -23.29
N SER A 254 4.50 -3.97 -24.18
CA SER A 254 4.10 -3.86 -25.58
C SER A 254 5.20 -4.45 -26.48
N PHE A 255 4.81 -5.43 -27.29
CA PHE A 255 5.67 -6.09 -28.26
C PHE A 255 5.29 -5.63 -29.67
N THR A 256 6.13 -4.81 -30.29
CA THR A 256 6.00 -4.33 -31.67
C THR A 256 6.80 -5.20 -32.65
N SER A 257 7.51 -6.19 -32.15
CA SER A 257 8.23 -7.26 -32.85
C SER A 257 8.17 -8.52 -32.00
N SER A 258 8.40 -9.67 -32.62
CA SER A 258 8.45 -10.94 -31.89
C SER A 258 9.49 -10.91 -30.79
N GLY A 259 9.21 -11.55 -29.66
CA GLY A 259 10.05 -11.51 -28.47
C GLY A 259 9.57 -12.46 -27.39
N THR A 260 10.15 -12.34 -26.20
CA THR A 260 9.84 -13.18 -25.05
C THR A 260 9.28 -12.34 -23.91
N PHE A 261 8.16 -12.76 -23.38
CA PHE A 261 7.64 -12.28 -22.11
C PHE A 261 8.00 -13.28 -21.02
N THR A 262 8.87 -12.89 -20.07
CA THR A 262 9.27 -13.74 -18.94
C THR A 262 8.48 -13.35 -17.71
N ASN A 263 7.54 -14.21 -17.31
CA ASN A 263 6.78 -14.04 -16.10
C ASN A 263 7.49 -14.63 -14.90
N THR A 264 7.66 -13.85 -13.85
CA THR A 264 8.32 -14.21 -12.59
C THR A 264 7.35 -14.35 -11.42
N ILE A 265 6.06 -14.08 -11.65
CA ILE A 265 5.01 -14.05 -10.61
C ILE A 265 4.11 -15.26 -10.79
N SER A 266 3.96 -16.04 -9.72
CA SER A 266 3.06 -17.20 -9.71
C SER A 266 1.60 -16.76 -9.80
N SER A 267 0.83 -17.44 -10.63
CA SER A 267 -0.61 -17.18 -10.82
C SER A 267 -0.95 -15.72 -11.17
N LEU A 268 -0.07 -15.07 -11.97
CA LEU A 268 -0.27 -13.68 -12.38
C LEU A 268 -1.53 -13.56 -13.26
N SER A 269 -2.47 -12.72 -12.85
CA SER A 269 -3.64 -12.36 -13.68
C SER A 269 -3.22 -11.37 -14.76
N ILE A 270 -3.26 -11.78 -16.01
CA ILE A 270 -2.79 -11.02 -17.17
C ILE A 270 -3.96 -10.69 -18.08
N SER A 271 -4.17 -9.39 -18.36
CA SER A 271 -4.99 -8.96 -19.51
C SER A 271 -4.12 -8.93 -20.74
N TYR A 272 -4.62 -9.42 -21.86
CA TYR A 272 -3.87 -9.43 -23.13
C TYR A 272 -4.66 -8.82 -24.28
N LEU A 273 -3.92 -8.30 -25.25
CA LEU A 273 -4.37 -7.92 -26.59
C LEU A 273 -3.38 -8.50 -27.59
N ILE A 274 -3.88 -9.25 -28.57
CA ILE A 274 -3.11 -9.85 -29.64
C ILE A 274 -3.72 -9.35 -30.94
N VAL A 275 -2.98 -8.57 -31.71
CA VAL A 275 -3.39 -8.06 -33.03
C VAL A 275 -2.43 -8.57 -34.07
N ALA A 276 -2.94 -9.26 -35.06
CA ALA A 276 -2.14 -9.73 -36.21
C ALA A 276 -1.84 -8.59 -37.18
N GLY A 277 -0.95 -8.82 -38.11
CA GLY A 277 -0.68 -7.89 -39.21
C GLY A 277 -1.88 -7.76 -40.12
N GLY A 278 -2.21 -6.53 -40.56
CA GLY A 278 -3.23 -6.29 -41.56
C GLY A 278 -2.78 -6.73 -42.95
N GLY A 279 -3.70 -7.11 -43.81
CA GLY A 279 -3.47 -7.43 -45.22
C GLY A 279 -3.09 -6.19 -46.03
N GLY A 280 -2.32 -6.39 -47.09
CA GLY A 280 -2.03 -5.32 -48.07
C GLY A 280 -3.25 -5.01 -48.96
N GLY A 281 -3.37 -3.80 -49.47
CA GLY A 281 -4.39 -3.43 -50.46
C GLY A 281 -4.05 -4.01 -51.83
N GLY A 282 -5.07 -4.30 -52.61
CA GLY A 282 -4.95 -4.69 -54.04
C GLY A 282 -4.55 -3.49 -54.91
N SER A 283 -3.96 -3.76 -56.07
CA SER A 283 -3.57 -2.71 -57.01
C SER A 283 -3.74 -3.15 -58.47
N ASN A 284 -4.38 -2.31 -59.26
CA ASN A 284 -4.38 -2.44 -60.74
C ASN A 284 -4.79 -1.12 -61.38
N GLY A 285 -3.84 -0.31 -61.76
CA GLY A 285 -4.14 0.98 -62.32
C GLY A 285 -4.96 1.82 -61.34
N ASP A 286 -6.27 1.91 -61.60
CA ASP A 286 -7.19 2.77 -60.88
C ASP A 286 -7.95 2.01 -59.77
N VAL A 287 -7.79 0.72 -59.67
CA VAL A 287 -8.81 -0.11 -59.00
C VAL A 287 -8.17 -1.23 -58.15
N GLY A 288 -8.40 -1.16 -56.85
CA GLY A 288 -7.94 -2.18 -55.90
C GLY A 288 -8.78 -2.18 -54.64
N GLY A 289 -9.14 -3.34 -54.13
CA GLY A 289 -9.81 -3.48 -52.83
C GLY A 289 -8.86 -3.17 -51.67
N GLY A 290 -9.45 -2.69 -50.60
CA GLY A 290 -8.72 -2.48 -49.34
C GLY A 290 -8.33 -3.81 -48.69
N GLY A 291 -7.15 -3.87 -48.02
CA GLY A 291 -6.76 -5.01 -47.21
C GLY A 291 -7.63 -5.16 -45.97
N GLY A 292 -7.89 -6.38 -45.55
CA GLY A 292 -8.57 -6.67 -44.27
C GLY A 292 -7.64 -6.38 -43.08
N ALA A 293 -8.19 -5.99 -41.97
CA ALA A 293 -7.45 -5.88 -40.73
C ALA A 293 -6.93 -7.21 -40.22
N GLY A 294 -5.84 -7.21 -39.48
CA GLY A 294 -5.40 -8.36 -38.72
C GLY A 294 -6.47 -8.80 -37.71
N GLY A 295 -6.57 -10.09 -37.47
CA GLY A 295 -7.42 -10.63 -36.41
C GLY A 295 -7.03 -10.05 -35.06
N LEU A 296 -8.02 -9.83 -34.21
CA LEU A 296 -7.86 -9.27 -32.90
C LEU A 296 -8.42 -10.22 -31.86
N LEU A 297 -7.58 -10.54 -30.86
CA LEU A 297 -7.99 -11.31 -29.68
C LEU A 297 -7.65 -10.48 -28.45
N GLN A 298 -8.60 -10.44 -27.50
CA GLN A 298 -8.42 -9.82 -26.20
C GLN A 298 -9.06 -10.66 -25.11
N GLY A 299 -8.53 -10.58 -23.89
CA GLY A 299 -9.06 -11.33 -22.76
C GLY A 299 -8.14 -11.30 -21.57
N THR A 300 -8.35 -12.26 -20.69
CA THR A 300 -7.51 -12.48 -19.50
C THR A 300 -7.01 -13.92 -19.47
N THR A 301 -5.84 -14.11 -18.87
CA THR A 301 -5.26 -15.44 -18.62
C THR A 301 -4.51 -15.42 -17.30
N THR A 302 -4.27 -16.60 -16.74
CA THR A 302 -3.38 -16.75 -15.57
C THR A 302 -2.03 -17.22 -16.03
N GLY A 303 -1.01 -16.40 -15.78
CA GLY A 303 0.39 -16.71 -16.12
C GLY A 303 1.07 -17.52 -15.03
N SER A 304 1.72 -18.62 -15.38
CA SER A 304 2.67 -19.33 -14.54
C SER A 304 4.08 -18.73 -14.66
N VAL A 305 4.96 -19.03 -13.70
CA VAL A 305 6.37 -18.59 -13.73
C VAL A 305 7.09 -19.32 -14.85
N GLN A 306 7.22 -18.66 -15.99
CA GLN A 306 7.93 -19.17 -17.18
C GLN A 306 8.13 -18.07 -18.23
N SER A 307 8.87 -18.41 -19.29
CA SER A 307 9.00 -17.57 -20.47
C SER A 307 7.97 -17.97 -21.53
N TYR A 308 7.27 -16.97 -22.09
CA TYR A 308 6.31 -17.10 -23.17
C TYR A 308 6.89 -16.48 -24.44
N SER A 309 6.97 -17.25 -25.53
CA SER A 309 7.36 -16.73 -26.83
C SER A 309 6.16 -16.05 -27.49
N PHE A 310 6.31 -14.79 -27.87
CA PHE A 310 5.32 -14.02 -28.60
C PHE A 310 5.77 -13.80 -30.03
N VAL A 311 4.86 -13.95 -30.96
CA VAL A 311 5.05 -13.65 -32.38
C VAL A 311 4.21 -12.42 -32.72
N VAL A 312 4.82 -11.46 -33.40
CA VAL A 312 4.15 -10.28 -33.95
C VAL A 312 4.22 -10.35 -35.47
N GLY A 313 3.04 -10.41 -36.08
CA GLY A 313 2.90 -10.52 -37.54
C GLY A 313 3.24 -9.22 -38.26
N ASN A 314 3.96 -9.32 -39.34
CA ASN A 314 4.17 -8.18 -40.24
C ASN A 314 2.91 -7.85 -41.02
N GLY A 315 2.76 -6.61 -41.43
CA GLY A 315 1.73 -6.23 -42.39
C GLY A 315 1.96 -6.88 -43.75
N GLY A 316 0.88 -7.17 -44.45
CA GLY A 316 0.92 -7.70 -45.81
C GLY A 316 1.43 -6.64 -46.80
N THR A 317 2.15 -7.07 -47.84
CA THR A 317 2.57 -6.17 -48.90
C THR A 317 1.42 -5.77 -49.79
N GLY A 318 1.37 -4.55 -50.25
CA GLY A 318 0.42 -4.09 -51.26
C GLY A 318 0.65 -4.77 -52.61
N GLY A 319 -0.42 -4.88 -53.37
CA GLY A 319 -0.39 -5.31 -54.76
C GLY A 319 0.48 -4.39 -55.60
N ILE A 320 1.11 -4.94 -56.64
CA ILE A 320 1.87 -4.16 -57.62
C ILE A 320 0.93 -3.69 -58.70
N GLY A 321 0.89 -2.39 -59.01
CA GLY A 321 0.08 -1.80 -60.08
C GLY A 321 0.73 -1.94 -61.44
N GLY A 322 -0.05 -2.34 -62.45
CA GLY A 322 0.36 -2.22 -63.83
C GLY A 322 -0.11 -0.92 -64.44
N GLN A 323 0.70 -0.24 -65.29
CA GLN A 323 0.22 0.89 -66.05
C GLN A 323 -0.63 0.42 -67.25
N GLY A 324 -1.77 1.04 -67.52
CA GLY A 324 -2.53 0.78 -68.71
C GLY A 324 -3.54 -0.36 -68.65
N GLY A 325 -4.04 -0.75 -67.48
CA GLY A 325 -5.19 -1.66 -67.38
C GLY A 325 -4.91 -3.15 -67.43
N GLY A 326 -3.62 -3.56 -67.45
CA GLY A 326 -3.27 -4.99 -67.41
C GLY A 326 -2.07 -5.22 -66.43
N GLY A 327 -2.18 -6.25 -65.57
CA GLY A 327 -1.07 -6.73 -64.81
C GLY A 327 -0.99 -6.32 -63.34
N GLY A 328 -2.06 -5.91 -62.72
CA GLY A 328 -2.11 -5.70 -61.26
C GLY A 328 -2.15 -6.98 -60.46
N SER A 329 -1.81 -6.94 -59.18
CA SER A 329 -1.86 -8.05 -58.25
C SER A 329 -2.67 -7.77 -56.98
N ASN A 330 -3.18 -8.81 -56.35
CA ASN A 330 -3.82 -8.74 -55.05
C ASN A 330 -2.77 -8.29 -54.03
N GLY A 331 -3.24 -7.65 -52.97
CA GLY A 331 -2.44 -7.51 -51.75
C GLY A 331 -2.16 -8.87 -51.10
N SER A 332 -1.04 -8.97 -50.40
CA SER A 332 -0.72 -10.19 -49.67
C SER A 332 -1.44 -10.22 -48.32
N GLN A 333 -1.64 -11.41 -47.78
CA GLN A 333 -2.14 -11.58 -46.42
C GLN A 333 -1.11 -11.05 -45.41
N GLY A 334 -1.58 -10.49 -44.28
CA GLY A 334 -0.73 -10.14 -43.13
C GLY A 334 -0.21 -11.37 -42.40
N GLY A 335 0.82 -11.19 -41.60
CA GLY A 335 1.37 -12.22 -40.73
C GLY A 335 0.51 -12.46 -39.49
N ASN A 336 0.48 -13.69 -39.01
CA ASN A 336 -0.17 -14.03 -37.75
C ASN A 336 0.58 -13.47 -36.56
N SER A 337 -0.14 -13.12 -35.48
CA SER A 337 0.44 -12.84 -34.15
C SER A 337 -0.01 -13.91 -33.16
N SER A 338 0.87 -14.26 -32.22
CA SER A 338 0.53 -15.27 -31.22
C SER A 338 1.11 -14.96 -29.84
N ALA A 339 0.35 -15.30 -28.80
CA ALA A 339 0.75 -15.26 -27.41
C ALA A 339 -0.10 -16.24 -26.59
N PHE A 340 0.46 -16.80 -25.52
CA PHE A 340 -0.26 -17.70 -24.59
C PHE A 340 -0.98 -18.89 -25.24
N GLY A 341 -0.46 -19.41 -26.38
CA GLY A 341 -1.09 -20.49 -27.14
C GLY A 341 -2.27 -20.06 -28.04
N LEU A 342 -2.58 -18.77 -28.07
CA LEU A 342 -3.61 -18.17 -28.92
C LEU A 342 -2.96 -17.61 -30.20
N THR A 343 -3.68 -17.67 -31.33
CA THR A 343 -3.21 -17.13 -32.59
C THR A 343 -4.25 -16.21 -33.22
N ALA A 344 -3.89 -14.95 -33.38
CA ALA A 344 -4.62 -14.01 -34.22
C ALA A 344 -4.16 -14.15 -35.67
N ILE A 345 -5.07 -14.31 -36.58
CA ILE A 345 -4.84 -14.58 -37.99
C ILE A 345 -4.58 -13.26 -38.74
N GLY A 346 -3.60 -13.25 -39.63
CA GLY A 346 -3.31 -12.10 -40.47
C GLY A 346 -4.51 -11.67 -41.35
N GLY A 347 -4.61 -10.36 -41.57
CA GLY A 347 -5.69 -9.80 -42.43
C GLY A 347 -5.59 -10.25 -43.90
N GLY A 348 -6.72 -10.47 -44.53
CA GLY A 348 -6.78 -10.85 -45.94
C GLY A 348 -6.34 -9.73 -46.88
N GLY A 349 -5.63 -10.07 -47.95
CA GLY A 349 -5.23 -9.09 -48.97
C GLY A 349 -6.43 -8.55 -49.76
N GLY A 350 -6.40 -7.28 -50.16
CA GLY A 350 -7.39 -6.69 -51.07
C GLY A 350 -7.29 -7.27 -52.47
N GLY A 351 -8.41 -7.45 -53.13
CA GLY A 351 -8.50 -7.94 -54.51
C GLY A 351 -7.97 -6.90 -55.51
N THR A 352 -7.24 -7.35 -56.50
CA THR A 352 -6.99 -6.56 -57.71
C THR A 352 -8.20 -6.67 -58.65
N ARG A 353 -8.16 -6.00 -59.81
CA ARG A 353 -9.25 -6.05 -60.82
C ARG A 353 -9.69 -7.49 -61.11
N ASN A 354 -10.98 -7.75 -61.13
CA ASN A 354 -11.62 -9.06 -61.34
C ASN A 354 -11.29 -10.12 -60.27
N ASN A 355 -10.69 -9.76 -59.14
CA ASN A 355 -10.39 -10.73 -58.09
C ASN A 355 -11.19 -10.44 -56.80
N ASN A 356 -11.55 -11.50 -56.12
CA ASN A 356 -12.15 -11.45 -54.80
C ASN A 356 -11.12 -10.95 -53.77
N GLY A 357 -11.62 -10.38 -52.71
CA GLY A 357 -10.80 -10.14 -51.52
C GLY A 357 -10.35 -11.46 -50.88
N GLY A 358 -9.15 -11.47 -50.28
CA GLY A 358 -8.58 -12.61 -49.55
C GLY A 358 -9.24 -12.81 -48.19
N ASN A 359 -9.36 -14.06 -47.73
CA ASN A 359 -9.79 -14.39 -46.37
C ASN A 359 -8.67 -14.08 -45.36
N GLY A 360 -9.04 -13.79 -44.11
CA GLY A 360 -8.05 -13.51 -43.09
C GLY A 360 -8.65 -13.37 -41.69
N GLY A 361 -7.93 -12.78 -40.75
CA GLY A 361 -8.48 -12.33 -39.47
C GLY A 361 -9.70 -11.46 -39.70
N SER A 362 -9.55 -10.39 -40.52
CA SER A 362 -10.65 -9.77 -41.28
C SER A 362 -10.39 -9.93 -42.76
N GLY A 363 -11.44 -10.03 -43.55
CA GLY A 363 -11.36 -10.23 -44.99
C GLY A 363 -10.96 -8.97 -45.75
N GLY A 364 -10.20 -9.13 -46.85
CA GLY A 364 -9.93 -8.07 -47.82
C GLY A 364 -11.14 -7.68 -48.63
N GLY A 365 -11.21 -6.44 -49.12
CA GLY A 365 -12.24 -5.97 -50.04
C GLY A 365 -12.10 -6.55 -51.43
N GLY A 366 -13.23 -6.76 -52.14
CA GLY A 366 -13.25 -7.18 -53.53
C GLY A 366 -12.65 -6.11 -54.46
N GLY A 367 -11.92 -6.54 -55.48
CA GLY A 367 -11.43 -5.67 -56.54
C GLY A 367 -12.55 -5.31 -57.51
N ASP A 368 -12.27 -4.29 -58.31
CA ASP A 368 -13.21 -3.83 -59.32
C ASP A 368 -13.51 -4.89 -60.40
N ALA A 369 -14.75 -4.96 -60.82
CA ALA A 369 -15.16 -5.87 -61.89
C ALA A 369 -16.53 -5.46 -62.48
N TYR A 370 -16.73 -5.78 -63.75
CA TYR A 370 -18.02 -5.65 -64.40
C TYR A 370 -19.14 -6.51 -63.76
N THR A 371 -18.82 -7.51 -63.01
CA THR A 371 -19.77 -8.47 -62.41
C THR A 371 -19.79 -8.47 -60.90
N GLY A 372 -19.20 -7.47 -60.28
CA GLY A 372 -18.99 -7.39 -58.82
C GLY A 372 -18.10 -8.51 -58.28
N ARG A 373 -17.35 -8.21 -57.23
CA ARG A 373 -16.45 -9.18 -56.59
C ARG A 373 -16.67 -9.19 -55.07
N PRO A 374 -16.91 -10.37 -54.49
CA PRO A 374 -17.08 -10.45 -53.06
C PRO A 374 -15.80 -10.10 -52.32
N GLY A 375 -15.95 -9.48 -51.16
CA GLY A 375 -14.89 -9.40 -50.19
C GLY A 375 -14.57 -10.77 -49.58
N GLY A 376 -13.39 -10.92 -49.02
CA GLY A 376 -12.97 -12.10 -48.28
C GLY A 376 -13.73 -12.27 -46.96
N SER A 377 -13.78 -13.47 -46.44
CA SER A 377 -14.38 -13.78 -45.15
C SER A 377 -13.40 -13.39 -44.02
N GLY A 378 -13.94 -12.93 -42.89
CA GLY A 378 -13.23 -12.79 -41.63
C GLY A 378 -13.25 -14.08 -40.81
N THR A 379 -12.28 -14.26 -39.95
CA THR A 379 -12.27 -15.35 -38.97
C THR A 379 -13.21 -15.03 -37.82
N SER A 380 -14.11 -15.95 -37.53
CA SER A 380 -15.08 -15.79 -36.43
C SER A 380 -14.38 -15.49 -35.08
N GLY A 381 -14.85 -14.49 -34.34
CA GLY A 381 -14.30 -14.06 -33.08
C GLY A 381 -12.99 -13.23 -33.18
N GLN A 382 -12.50 -12.97 -34.43
CA GLN A 382 -11.27 -12.18 -34.63
C GLN A 382 -11.48 -10.95 -35.54
N GLY A 383 -12.45 -11.00 -36.43
CA GLY A 383 -12.75 -9.93 -37.38
C GLY A 383 -13.92 -10.23 -38.29
N HIS A 384 -14.16 -9.35 -39.26
CA HIS A 384 -15.32 -9.36 -40.11
C HIS A 384 -14.97 -9.44 -41.60
N ALA A 385 -15.95 -9.72 -42.42
CA ALA A 385 -15.79 -9.82 -43.87
C ALA A 385 -15.40 -8.47 -44.50
N GLY A 386 -14.67 -8.52 -45.58
CA GLY A 386 -14.48 -7.37 -46.48
C GLY A 386 -15.70 -7.01 -47.28
N GLY A 387 -15.71 -5.77 -47.79
CA GLY A 387 -16.78 -5.27 -48.62
C GLY A 387 -16.81 -5.87 -50.02
N HIS A 388 -18.00 -6.00 -50.53
CA HIS A 388 -18.26 -6.40 -51.89
C HIS A 388 -18.00 -5.21 -52.85
N SER A 389 -17.34 -5.45 -53.96
CA SER A 389 -17.32 -4.50 -55.06
C SER A 389 -18.63 -4.64 -55.88
N PRO A 390 -19.49 -3.61 -55.96
CA PRO A 390 -20.73 -3.72 -56.72
C PRO A 390 -20.45 -3.90 -58.21
N ASN A 391 -21.52 -4.29 -58.98
CA ASN A 391 -21.47 -4.37 -60.42
C ASN A 391 -21.28 -2.98 -61.03
N MET A 392 -20.36 -2.82 -61.97
CA MET A 392 -20.15 -1.55 -62.65
C MET A 392 -21.17 -1.37 -63.80
N ASP A 393 -22.06 -0.42 -63.65
CA ASP A 393 -22.59 0.29 -64.80
C ASP A 393 -21.54 1.33 -65.21
N SER A 394 -20.86 1.05 -66.32
CA SER A 394 -19.87 1.86 -67.01
C SER A 394 -19.76 3.34 -66.56
N ASN A 395 -18.77 3.69 -65.83
CA ASN A 395 -18.19 5.05 -65.72
C ASN A 395 -17.91 5.61 -64.31
N SER A 396 -18.13 4.89 -63.21
CA SER A 396 -17.73 5.37 -61.89
C SER A 396 -16.59 4.49 -61.33
N GLY A 397 -15.34 4.91 -61.51
CA GLY A 397 -14.13 4.24 -61.02
C GLY A 397 -13.98 4.16 -59.50
N ASN A 398 -15.08 4.02 -58.75
CA ASN A 398 -15.07 4.20 -57.28
C ASN A 398 -15.75 3.03 -56.51
N ASP A 399 -15.80 1.81 -57.04
CA ASP A 399 -16.65 0.75 -56.52
C ASP A 399 -15.90 -0.44 -55.95
N GLN A 400 -14.64 -0.27 -55.53
CA GLN A 400 -13.84 -1.35 -54.92
C GLN A 400 -14.22 -1.57 -53.46
N GLY A 401 -14.26 -2.77 -53.02
CA GLY A 401 -14.63 -3.08 -51.63
C GLY A 401 -13.59 -2.59 -50.61
N GLY A 402 -14.04 -2.06 -49.49
CA GLY A 402 -13.21 -1.81 -48.31
C GLY A 402 -12.91 -3.10 -47.57
N GLY A 403 -11.74 -3.20 -46.93
CA GLY A 403 -11.39 -4.33 -46.07
C GLY A 403 -12.25 -4.38 -44.80
N GLY A 404 -12.52 -5.57 -44.28
CA GLY A 404 -13.17 -5.77 -42.98
C GLY A 404 -12.28 -5.30 -41.84
N GLY A 405 -12.87 -4.88 -40.73
CA GLY A 405 -12.18 -4.52 -39.50
C GLY A 405 -12.54 -5.47 -38.33
N ALA A 406 -11.89 -5.32 -37.20
CA ALA A 406 -12.22 -6.10 -36.01
C ALA A 406 -13.59 -5.69 -35.41
N GLY A 407 -14.01 -4.43 -35.59
CA GLY A 407 -15.26 -3.90 -35.07
C GLY A 407 -16.45 -4.02 -36.03
N GLY A 408 -16.24 -4.38 -37.32
CA GLY A 408 -17.33 -4.50 -38.30
C GLY A 408 -16.83 -4.85 -39.67
N ALA A 409 -17.79 -5.23 -40.53
CA ALA A 409 -17.54 -5.56 -41.94
C ALA A 409 -17.20 -4.31 -42.75
N GLY A 410 -16.39 -4.50 -43.77
CA GLY A 410 -16.24 -3.52 -44.84
C GLY A 410 -17.49 -3.45 -45.71
N SER A 411 -17.67 -2.34 -46.42
CA SER A 411 -18.72 -2.19 -47.43
C SER A 411 -18.10 -1.75 -48.76
N SER A 412 -18.86 -1.31 -49.73
CA SER A 412 -18.33 -0.66 -50.94
C SER A 412 -17.19 0.21 -50.47
N PHE A 413 -16.25 0.65 -51.06
CA PHE A 413 -15.01 1.32 -50.71
C PHE A 413 -14.76 1.69 -49.22
N ASN A 414 -15.76 1.63 -48.32
CA ASN A 414 -15.58 1.98 -46.90
C ASN A 414 -14.96 0.82 -46.07
N PRO A 415 -13.95 1.10 -45.29
CA PRO A 415 -13.34 0.10 -44.43
C PRO A 415 -14.25 -0.25 -43.25
N GLY A 416 -14.20 -1.48 -42.80
CA GLY A 416 -14.75 -1.88 -41.52
C GLY A 416 -14.03 -1.18 -40.36
N PRO A 417 -14.75 -0.72 -39.34
CA PRO A 417 -14.14 -0.05 -38.16
C PRO A 417 -13.24 -1.01 -37.36
N GLY A 418 -12.23 -0.44 -36.70
CA GLY A 418 -11.44 -1.13 -35.70
C GLY A 418 -12.15 -1.21 -34.35
N LEU A 419 -11.47 -1.74 -33.36
CA LEU A 419 -11.89 -1.72 -31.96
C LEU A 419 -11.04 -0.76 -31.15
N THR A 420 -11.70 0.09 -30.36
CA THR A 420 -11.03 0.99 -29.43
C THR A 420 -10.78 0.28 -28.09
N ILE A 421 -9.52 0.17 -27.68
CA ILE A 421 -9.09 -0.59 -26.51
C ILE A 421 -8.16 0.26 -25.64
N SER A 422 -8.38 0.23 -24.32
CA SER A 422 -7.65 1.04 -23.34
C SER A 422 -6.65 0.21 -22.50
N ILE A 423 -6.10 -0.88 -23.05
CA ILE A 423 -5.18 -1.75 -22.30
C ILE A 423 -3.88 -1.03 -21.87
N THR A 424 -3.48 0.02 -22.56
CA THR A 424 -2.30 0.83 -22.28
C THR A 424 -2.56 2.02 -21.36
N GLY A 425 -3.79 2.16 -20.86
CA GLY A 425 -4.23 3.33 -20.07
C GLY A 425 -4.85 4.44 -20.92
N SER A 426 -4.69 4.39 -22.24
CA SER A 426 -5.29 5.32 -23.20
C SER A 426 -6.09 4.57 -24.25
N ALA A 427 -7.16 5.18 -24.73
CA ALA A 427 -8.01 4.62 -25.80
C ALA A 427 -7.27 4.67 -27.16
N VAL A 428 -7.04 3.50 -27.75
CA VAL A 428 -6.37 3.35 -29.06
C VAL A 428 -7.21 2.45 -29.94
N GLU A 429 -7.46 2.87 -31.20
CA GLU A 429 -8.13 2.05 -32.20
C GLU A 429 -7.13 1.06 -32.82
N TYR A 430 -7.50 -0.22 -32.87
CA TYR A 430 -6.73 -1.31 -33.49
C TYR A 430 -7.59 -2.03 -34.54
N ALA A 431 -6.89 -2.61 -35.51
CA ALA A 431 -7.46 -3.53 -36.51
C ALA A 431 -8.62 -2.91 -37.28
N ARG A 432 -8.43 -1.73 -37.86
CA ARG A 432 -9.33 -1.13 -38.83
C ARG A 432 -9.05 -1.69 -40.24
N GLY A 433 -10.07 -1.92 -41.04
CA GLY A 433 -9.93 -2.27 -42.45
C GLY A 433 -9.27 -1.19 -43.32
N GLY A 434 -8.73 -1.57 -44.44
CA GLY A 434 -8.22 -0.64 -45.46
C GLY A 434 -9.36 -0.11 -46.31
N THR A 435 -9.26 1.12 -46.80
CA THR A 435 -10.22 1.71 -47.76
C THR A 435 -10.04 1.09 -49.15
N GLY A 436 -11.10 0.93 -49.94
CA GLY A 436 -10.99 0.75 -51.40
C GLY A 436 -10.25 1.94 -52.05
N SER A 437 -9.79 1.78 -53.32
CA SER A 437 -9.14 2.88 -54.08
C SER A 437 -10.06 4.11 -54.17
N ASN A 438 -9.46 5.27 -54.35
CA ASN A 438 -10.13 6.58 -54.52
C ASN A 438 -11.01 7.06 -53.36
N HIS A 439 -10.97 6.38 -52.19
CA HIS A 439 -11.70 6.87 -51.02
C HIS A 439 -11.12 8.21 -50.55
N PRO A 440 -11.95 9.24 -50.31
CA PRO A 440 -11.48 10.58 -49.97
C PRO A 440 -10.74 10.67 -48.63
N GLN A 441 -10.97 9.69 -47.75
CA GLN A 441 -10.32 9.57 -46.44
C GLN A 441 -9.29 8.44 -46.38
N ALA A 442 -8.72 8.05 -47.51
CA ALA A 442 -7.73 6.98 -47.58
C ALA A 442 -6.50 7.37 -46.74
N ARG A 443 -6.15 6.49 -45.77
CA ARG A 443 -4.95 6.64 -44.93
C ARG A 443 -4.04 5.44 -45.09
N GLN A 444 -2.75 5.66 -44.87
CA GLN A 444 -1.80 4.55 -44.74
C GLN A 444 -2.08 3.77 -43.44
N ALA A 445 -1.93 2.48 -43.48
CA ALA A 445 -2.03 1.65 -42.27
C ALA A 445 -0.86 1.97 -41.33
N PRO A 446 -1.12 2.43 -40.09
CA PRO A 446 -0.06 2.67 -39.14
C PRO A 446 0.64 1.38 -38.75
N ALA A 447 1.94 1.43 -38.44
CA ALA A 447 2.61 0.30 -37.82
C ALA A 447 2.00 0.00 -36.44
N ASN A 448 2.04 -1.26 -36.04
CA ASN A 448 1.57 -1.74 -34.73
C ASN A 448 0.05 -1.53 -34.47
N SER A 449 -0.73 -1.38 -35.53
CA SER A 449 -2.18 -1.23 -35.46
C SER A 449 -2.94 -2.46 -35.93
N GLY A 450 -2.32 -3.29 -36.78
CA GLY A 450 -3.00 -4.37 -37.50
C GLY A 450 -3.98 -3.87 -38.56
N ASP A 451 -3.94 -2.60 -38.96
CA ASP A 451 -4.85 -2.03 -39.93
C ASP A 451 -4.58 -2.59 -41.34
N GLY A 452 -5.64 -2.76 -42.11
CA GLY A 452 -5.54 -3.13 -43.53
C GLY A 452 -4.96 -2.00 -44.39
N GLY A 453 -4.17 -2.36 -45.40
CA GLY A 453 -3.64 -1.45 -46.39
C GLY A 453 -4.76 -0.92 -47.31
N ARG A 454 -4.70 0.36 -47.73
CA ARG A 454 -5.67 0.90 -48.69
C ARG A 454 -5.50 0.26 -50.05
N GLY A 455 -6.59 0.12 -50.81
CA GLY A 455 -6.52 -0.16 -52.23
C GLY A 455 -5.78 0.94 -52.99
N ASN A 456 -4.99 0.60 -54.02
CA ASN A 456 -4.07 1.56 -54.63
C ASN A 456 -4.46 1.96 -56.07
N TYR A 457 -4.17 3.26 -56.34
CA TYR A 457 -4.21 3.91 -57.60
C TYR A 457 -2.75 4.22 -57.99
N HIS A 458 -2.15 3.51 -58.93
CA HIS A 458 -0.83 3.75 -59.58
C HIS A 458 0.47 3.57 -58.81
N GLN A 459 0.55 3.35 -57.48
CA GLN A 459 1.84 3.30 -56.81
C GLN A 459 1.91 2.30 -55.63
N SER A 460 3.04 1.76 -55.41
CA SER A 460 3.44 0.86 -54.35
C SER A 460 3.45 1.52 -52.98
N ASN A 461 2.41 1.45 -52.18
CA ASN A 461 2.44 1.72 -50.72
C ASN A 461 1.14 1.34 -50.03
N SER A 462 0.52 0.25 -50.47
CA SER A 462 -0.69 -0.29 -49.89
C SER A 462 -0.39 -1.32 -48.79
N LEU A 463 0.67 -1.10 -48.03
CA LEU A 463 1.07 -2.00 -46.96
C LEU A 463 0.01 -2.06 -45.87
N GLY A 464 -0.25 -3.24 -45.37
CA GLY A 464 -0.94 -3.42 -44.10
C GLY A 464 -0.05 -2.98 -42.94
N GLY A 465 -0.67 -2.55 -41.83
CA GLY A 465 0.04 -2.26 -40.59
C GLY A 465 0.54 -3.54 -39.93
N SER A 466 1.71 -3.51 -39.33
CA SER A 466 2.17 -4.64 -38.49
C SER A 466 1.23 -4.85 -37.29
N GLY A 467 1.18 -6.07 -36.78
CA GLY A 467 0.48 -6.41 -35.55
C GLY A 467 1.17 -5.87 -34.29
N ILE A 468 0.58 -6.20 -33.17
CA ILE A 468 1.13 -5.89 -31.83
C ILE A 468 0.62 -6.94 -30.83
N VAL A 469 1.44 -7.26 -29.84
CA VAL A 469 1.01 -8.00 -28.66
C VAL A 469 1.23 -7.14 -27.43
N ILE A 470 0.17 -6.99 -26.62
CA ILE A 470 0.21 -6.21 -25.39
C ILE A 470 -0.26 -7.08 -24.25
N VAL A 471 0.47 -7.05 -23.14
CA VAL A 471 0.06 -7.67 -21.88
C VAL A 471 0.06 -6.62 -20.78
N ARG A 472 -0.91 -6.71 -19.87
CA ARG A 472 -1.07 -5.80 -18.74
C ARG A 472 -1.43 -6.60 -17.49
N TYR A 473 -0.84 -6.21 -16.37
CA TYR A 473 -1.18 -6.74 -15.04
C TYR A 473 -1.08 -5.65 -13.97
N ALA A 474 -1.75 -5.87 -12.84
CA ALA A 474 -1.66 -4.99 -11.66
C ALA A 474 -0.35 -5.27 -10.88
N ILE A 475 0.23 -4.20 -10.28
CA ILE A 475 1.42 -4.26 -9.42
C ILE A 475 1.19 -3.54 -8.10
#